data_4efaed8115a0ce21fab57fcf6997a4c0
#
_entry.id   4efaed8115a0ce21fab57fcf6997a4c0
#
_cell.length_a   1.000
_cell.length_b   1.000
_cell.length_c   1.000
_cell.angle_alpha   90.00
_cell.angle_beta   90.00
_cell.angle_gamma   90.00
#
_symmetry.space_group_name_H-M   'P 1'
#
loop_
_entity.id
_entity.type
_entity.pdbx_description
1 polymer ?
#
loop_
_entity_poly.entity_id
_entity_poly.type
_entity_poly.pdbx_seq_one_letter_code
_entity_poly.pdbx_strand_id
1 'polypeptide(L)'
;MLCQVAVIHLFFFDILVSTLSCLSLTAESCRETGAQPLEIRPSLGYEKRLSWLASRSPCRMMRVLHRIIIQRTAVRPRSRSSSGHPRGAAEKRDFSLKERLVEYTVEDLSPVKKKVAITTDPKEVEAAIMGAVALYKTSVQIDGFRKGKVPASVIEQRFRDRIYEEARQDLVNVHINEVMSKLDVTPVSGINMVDGEPVMERGKGMNYSIEFEVLPTFDLPPYEGMEVEQEKTIVDDAEVEEVVERIRRDRAKLVPVDGDGPAVDGQVANIDFCAYENGQPLEGIKADGFDLALGEKQALEDFENLVKTIKLGCEAEGDITFPEDFLAKDLAGKTVTMKVKVHAIKERQLPAVDDELAKAVGVENVEKLKAGIRESYRSSRYNLNKGSAQKSMLDKLVKMVEFELPPSMVDVQARTLLADMRARMERQGKSLDSLGKTEEELLKEVQPQAEEITRMQVLLLAIAKKEGLDVNEQEVNAQLYQLCMRSGEDFKQVREAYEKSGMIFTLRDRILADKAMDAIYAKAQVKEVEPKAAEKTEENN
;
A
#
# COMPACT_ATOMS: atom_id res chain seq x y z
N MET A 1 -12.70 15.64 -22.19
CA MET A 1 -14.08 15.98 -21.80
C MET A 1 -15.06 14.80 -21.90
N LEU A 2 -14.97 13.90 -22.87
CA LEU A 2 -15.85 12.73 -23.00
C LEU A 2 -15.61 11.62 -21.95
N CYS A 3 -14.37 11.41 -21.48
CA CYS A 3 -14.06 10.44 -20.42
C CYS A 3 -14.55 10.85 -19.02
N GLN A 4 -14.61 12.15 -18.72
CA GLN A 4 -15.14 12.60 -17.43
C GLN A 4 -16.67 12.47 -17.33
N VAL A 5 -17.36 12.51 -18.44
CA VAL A 5 -18.83 12.31 -18.49
C VAL A 5 -19.18 10.83 -18.33
N ALA A 6 -18.36 9.90 -18.85
CA ALA A 6 -18.58 8.46 -18.71
C ALA A 6 -18.37 7.97 -17.25
N VAL A 7 -17.37 8.52 -16.55
CA VAL A 7 -17.10 8.17 -15.13
C VAL A 7 -18.25 8.70 -14.22
N ILE A 8 -18.79 9.87 -14.53
CA ILE A 8 -19.93 10.41 -13.78
C ILE A 8 -21.21 9.60 -14.03
N HIS A 9 -21.42 9.05 -15.24
CA HIS A 9 -22.56 8.19 -15.54
C HIS A 9 -22.46 6.81 -14.87
N LEU A 10 -21.26 6.23 -14.77
CA LEU A 10 -21.03 4.97 -14.04
C LEU A 10 -21.26 5.15 -12.53
N PHE A 11 -20.81 6.25 -11.95
CA PHE A 11 -21.03 6.53 -10.52
C PHE A 11 -22.52 6.78 -10.18
N PHE A 12 -23.29 7.34 -11.12
CA PHE A 12 -24.74 7.52 -10.94
C PHE A 12 -25.51 6.19 -11.08
N PHE A 13 -25.03 5.28 -11.92
CA PHE A 13 -25.67 3.97 -12.10
C PHE A 13 -25.50 3.09 -10.86
N ASP A 14 -24.33 3.09 -10.22
CA ASP A 14 -24.06 2.34 -8.98
C ASP A 14 -24.87 2.87 -7.79
N ILE A 15 -25.04 4.19 -7.67
CA ILE A 15 -25.89 4.77 -6.62
C ILE A 15 -27.37 4.43 -6.85
N LEU A 16 -27.81 4.37 -8.09
CA LEU A 16 -29.20 4.01 -8.44
C LEU A 16 -29.48 2.50 -8.19
N VAL A 17 -28.53 1.63 -8.51
CA VAL A 17 -28.61 0.19 -8.26
C VAL A 17 -28.57 -0.10 -6.74
N SER A 18 -27.70 0.58 -5.99
CA SER A 18 -27.63 0.44 -4.53
C SER A 18 -28.89 0.92 -3.81
N THR A 19 -29.52 2.00 -4.29
CA THR A 19 -30.80 2.48 -3.72
C THR A 19 -31.99 1.60 -4.09
N LEU A 20 -31.99 0.97 -5.26
CA LEU A 20 -32.99 -0.02 -5.67
C LEU A 20 -32.85 -1.34 -4.89
N SER A 21 -31.62 -1.79 -4.60
CA SER A 21 -31.37 -2.95 -3.74
C SER A 21 -31.84 -2.72 -2.29
N CYS A 22 -31.65 -1.49 -1.75
CA CYS A 22 -32.17 -1.16 -0.42
C CYS A 22 -33.69 -1.12 -0.36
N LEU A 23 -34.37 -0.75 -1.46
CA LEU A 23 -35.84 -0.74 -1.54
C LEU A 23 -36.41 -2.18 -1.70
N SER A 24 -35.68 -3.09 -2.33
CA SER A 24 -36.10 -4.51 -2.41
C SER A 24 -35.95 -5.25 -1.08
N LEU A 25 -34.88 -4.98 -0.32
CA LEU A 25 -34.66 -5.55 1.02
C LEU A 25 -35.71 -5.07 2.05
N THR A 26 -36.19 -3.83 1.94
CA THR A 26 -37.29 -3.35 2.80
C THR A 26 -38.65 -3.95 2.42
N ALA A 27 -38.87 -4.34 1.16
CA ALA A 27 -40.09 -4.99 0.72
C ALA A 27 -40.16 -6.48 1.15
N GLU A 28 -39.02 -7.17 1.24
CA GLU A 28 -38.96 -8.54 1.79
C GLU A 28 -39.16 -8.57 3.30
N SER A 29 -38.59 -7.62 4.04
CA SER A 29 -38.78 -7.52 5.49
C SER A 29 -40.23 -7.19 5.88
N CYS A 30 -41.00 -6.49 5.03
CA CYS A 30 -42.42 -6.25 5.26
C CYS A 30 -43.32 -7.48 5.02
N ARG A 31 -42.89 -8.44 4.20
CA ARG A 31 -43.63 -9.70 4.00
C ARG A 31 -43.53 -10.65 5.19
N GLU A 32 -42.44 -10.63 5.92
CA GLU A 32 -42.27 -11.48 7.11
C GLU A 32 -42.98 -10.94 8.37
N THR A 33 -43.30 -9.65 8.41
CA THR A 33 -43.91 -9.00 9.60
C THR A 33 -45.40 -8.74 9.49
N GLY A 34 -46.06 -9.06 8.37
CA GLY A 34 -47.51 -8.95 8.20
C GLY A 34 -48.06 -7.53 8.17
N ALA A 35 -47.23 -6.51 7.93
CA ALA A 35 -47.67 -5.12 7.83
C ALA A 35 -48.05 -4.78 6.38
N GLN A 36 -49.22 -4.17 6.18
CA GLN A 36 -49.68 -3.71 4.86
C GLN A 36 -48.79 -2.60 4.30
N PRO A 37 -48.40 -2.67 3.01
CA PRO A 37 -47.62 -1.63 2.37
C PRO A 37 -48.47 -0.34 2.17
N LEU A 38 -47.90 0.78 2.56
CA LEU A 38 -48.46 2.11 2.30
C LEU A 38 -48.34 2.41 0.79
N GLU A 39 -49.50 2.46 0.08
CA GLU A 39 -49.57 2.95 -1.30
C GLU A 39 -49.21 4.44 -1.35
N ILE A 40 -48.01 4.73 -1.88
CA ILE A 40 -47.60 6.11 -2.19
C ILE A 40 -47.96 6.36 -3.66
N ARG A 41 -49.08 7.06 -3.91
CA ARG A 41 -49.39 7.59 -5.24
C ARG A 41 -48.48 8.80 -5.53
N PRO A 42 -47.68 8.79 -6.63
CA PRO A 42 -46.94 9.98 -7.02
C PRO A 42 -47.89 11.06 -7.56
N SER A 43 -47.87 12.24 -6.97
CA SER A 43 -48.59 13.38 -7.50
C SER A 43 -47.88 13.94 -8.74
N LEU A 44 -48.65 14.22 -9.80
CA LEU A 44 -48.22 14.70 -11.14
C LEU A 44 -47.34 15.98 -11.17
N GLY A 45 -47.01 16.57 -10.02
CA GLY A 45 -46.17 17.76 -9.92
C GLY A 45 -44.67 17.54 -9.74
N TYR A 46 -44.23 16.28 -9.54
CA TYR A 46 -42.84 15.98 -9.18
C TYR A 46 -41.91 15.81 -10.40
N GLU A 47 -42.43 15.29 -11.51
CA GLU A 47 -41.61 15.08 -12.73
C GLU A 47 -41.23 16.39 -13.43
N LYS A 48 -42.10 17.41 -13.42
CA LYS A 48 -41.77 18.73 -14.00
C LYS A 48 -40.77 19.55 -13.19
N ARG A 49 -40.56 19.23 -11.90
CA ARG A 49 -39.55 19.90 -11.06
C ARG A 49 -38.18 19.26 -11.19
N LEU A 50 -38.09 17.98 -11.51
CA LEU A 50 -36.83 17.26 -11.72
C LEU A 50 -36.18 17.61 -13.07
N SER A 51 -36.96 17.78 -14.13
CA SER A 51 -36.44 18.18 -15.45
C SER A 51 -35.94 19.64 -15.48
N TRP A 52 -36.46 20.51 -14.62
CA TRP A 52 -36.00 21.90 -14.50
C TRP A 52 -34.73 22.05 -13.67
N LEU A 53 -34.45 21.11 -12.75
CA LEU A 53 -33.23 21.08 -11.93
C LEU A 53 -32.02 20.49 -12.65
N ALA A 54 -32.23 19.62 -13.63
CA ALA A 54 -31.16 19.00 -14.42
C ALA A 54 -30.45 19.98 -15.37
N SER A 55 -31.02 21.14 -15.64
CA SER A 55 -30.48 22.17 -16.55
C SER A 55 -29.58 23.22 -15.88
N ARG A 56 -29.33 23.15 -14.58
CA ARG A 56 -28.52 24.14 -13.86
C ARG A 56 -27.57 23.49 -12.84
N SER A 57 -26.28 23.61 -13.14
CA SER A 57 -25.06 23.40 -12.29
C SER A 57 -25.15 22.38 -11.12
N PRO A 58 -24.28 21.36 -11.10
CA PRO A 58 -24.32 20.25 -10.11
C PRO A 58 -24.16 20.67 -8.64
N CYS A 59 -23.58 21.84 -8.37
CA CYS A 59 -23.41 22.35 -7.00
C CYS A 59 -24.73 22.78 -6.30
N ARG A 60 -25.77 23.11 -7.05
CA ARG A 60 -27.06 23.47 -6.45
C ARG A 60 -27.91 22.26 -6.08
N MET A 61 -27.76 21.18 -6.83
CA MET A 61 -28.47 19.92 -6.60
C MET A 61 -28.00 19.24 -5.30
N MET A 62 -26.70 19.29 -5.00
CA MET A 62 -26.15 18.73 -3.75
C MET A 62 -26.66 19.46 -2.49
N ARG A 63 -26.82 20.78 -2.52
CA ARG A 63 -27.35 21.53 -1.37
C ARG A 63 -28.83 21.26 -1.10
N VAL A 64 -29.59 20.96 -2.13
CA VAL A 64 -31.03 20.65 -1.97
C VAL A 64 -31.21 19.22 -1.46
N LEU A 65 -30.42 18.26 -1.95
CA LEU A 65 -30.40 16.87 -1.46
C LEU A 65 -29.91 16.77 -0.01
N HIS A 66 -28.87 17.51 0.36
CA HIS A 66 -28.37 17.57 1.73
C HIS A 66 -29.44 18.12 2.71
N ARG A 67 -30.24 19.11 2.30
CA ARG A 67 -31.33 19.65 3.10
C ARG A 67 -32.54 18.71 3.23
N ILE A 68 -32.83 17.91 2.20
CA ILE A 68 -33.91 16.92 2.22
C ILE A 68 -33.55 15.72 3.12
N ILE A 69 -32.28 15.31 3.13
CA ILE A 69 -31.80 14.19 3.97
C ILE A 69 -31.83 14.62 5.46
N ILE A 70 -31.37 15.82 5.80
CA ILE A 70 -31.37 16.31 7.19
C ILE A 70 -32.81 16.51 7.74
N GLN A 71 -33.78 16.85 6.89
CA GLN A 71 -35.18 17.01 7.35
C GLN A 71 -35.90 15.65 7.54
N ARG A 72 -35.42 14.54 6.97
CA ARG A 72 -36.06 13.23 7.15
C ARG A 72 -35.50 12.43 8.34
N THR A 73 -34.33 12.76 8.87
CA THR A 73 -33.79 12.10 10.07
C THR A 73 -34.27 12.66 11.40
N ALA A 74 -34.96 13.78 11.40
CA ALA A 74 -35.59 14.36 12.61
C ALA A 74 -37.02 13.81 12.80
N VAL A 75 -37.13 12.55 13.22
CA VAL A 75 -38.39 11.98 13.72
C VAL A 75 -38.63 12.54 15.12
N ARG A 76 -39.49 13.54 15.24
CA ARG A 76 -40.01 13.98 16.54
C ARG A 76 -41.01 12.94 17.06
N PRO A 77 -40.88 12.42 18.30
CA PRO A 77 -41.92 11.62 18.90
C PRO A 77 -43.17 12.48 19.19
N ARG A 78 -44.29 12.05 18.66
CA ARG A 78 -45.58 12.64 19.00
C ARG A 78 -45.93 12.33 20.45
N SER A 79 -46.04 13.35 21.29
CA SER A 79 -46.60 13.29 22.61
C SER A 79 -48.10 12.97 22.54
N ARG A 80 -48.51 11.80 23.02
CA ARG A 80 -49.91 11.55 23.39
C ARG A 80 -50.10 12.00 24.83
N SER A 81 -50.92 13.01 25.02
CA SER A 81 -51.49 13.38 26.31
C SER A 81 -52.51 12.35 26.75
N SER A 82 -52.27 11.68 27.86
CA SER A 82 -53.32 11.06 28.66
C SER A 82 -53.05 11.31 30.14
N SER A 83 -54.00 11.93 30.76
CA SER A 83 -54.15 12.24 32.17
C SER A 83 -54.19 10.99 33.06
N GLY A 84 -53.53 11.04 34.21
CA GLY A 84 -53.98 10.20 35.32
C GLY A 84 -52.89 9.64 36.24
N HIS A 85 -52.72 10.29 37.37
CA HIS A 85 -52.33 9.85 38.69
C HIS A 85 -50.86 9.52 39.01
N PRO A 86 -50.38 10.03 40.15
CA PRO A 86 -48.98 9.88 40.59
C PRO A 86 -48.82 8.68 41.54
N ARG A 87 -47.82 7.85 41.24
CA ARG A 87 -47.25 6.96 42.27
C ARG A 87 -45.81 6.58 41.92
N GLY A 88 -44.92 6.85 42.86
CA GLY A 88 -43.61 6.23 42.92
C GLY A 88 -42.51 7.10 42.35
N ALA A 89 -41.84 7.85 43.21
CA ALA A 89 -40.53 8.41 42.99
C ALA A 89 -39.55 7.30 42.61
N ALA A 90 -39.35 7.08 41.30
CA ALA A 90 -38.18 6.35 40.82
C ALA A 90 -37.02 7.35 40.89
N GLU A 91 -36.18 7.17 41.90
CA GLU A 91 -34.86 7.76 41.97
C GLU A 91 -34.23 7.63 40.59
N LYS A 92 -34.11 8.73 39.88
CA LYS A 92 -33.16 8.85 38.77
C LYS A 92 -31.80 8.66 39.42
N ARG A 93 -31.28 7.45 39.35
CA ARG A 93 -29.86 7.22 39.56
C ARG A 93 -29.14 7.95 38.44
N ASP A 94 -28.72 9.15 38.76
CA ASP A 94 -27.71 9.88 38.04
C ASP A 94 -26.47 8.98 38.03
N PHE A 95 -26.27 8.25 36.93
CA PHE A 95 -25.02 7.62 36.65
C PHE A 95 -24.07 8.76 36.23
N SER A 96 -23.70 9.58 37.19
CA SER A 96 -22.49 10.38 37.12
C SER A 96 -21.37 9.38 36.85
N LEU A 97 -20.86 9.39 35.62
CA LEU A 97 -19.54 8.84 35.29
C LEU A 97 -18.55 9.65 36.15
N LYS A 98 -18.39 9.24 37.44
CA LYS A 98 -17.18 9.58 38.16
C LYS A 98 -16.05 9.02 37.29
N GLU A 99 -15.17 9.89 36.87
CA GLU A 99 -13.90 9.52 36.26
C GLU A 99 -13.31 8.37 37.05
N ARG A 100 -13.33 7.17 36.47
CA ARG A 100 -12.64 6.01 37.03
C ARG A 100 -11.18 6.27 36.80
N LEU A 101 -10.51 6.78 37.79
CA LEU A 101 -9.08 7.03 37.78
C LEU A 101 -8.38 5.68 37.91
N VAL A 102 -7.87 5.15 36.79
CA VAL A 102 -6.92 4.04 36.84
C VAL A 102 -5.70 4.50 37.64
N GLU A 103 -5.34 3.78 38.71
CA GLU A 103 -4.11 4.06 39.43
C GLU A 103 -2.93 3.49 38.67
N TYR A 104 -2.02 4.39 38.22
CA TYR A 104 -0.81 3.98 37.53
C TYR A 104 0.39 4.81 37.96
N THR A 105 1.57 4.22 37.87
CA THR A 105 2.85 4.91 38.03
C THR A 105 3.69 4.76 36.77
N VAL A 106 4.31 5.84 36.36
CA VAL A 106 5.16 5.89 35.16
C VAL A 106 6.63 5.94 35.58
N GLU A 107 7.42 5.07 35.00
CA GLU A 107 8.87 5.03 35.18
C GLU A 107 9.51 5.19 33.79
N ASP A 108 10.36 6.20 33.63
CA ASP A 108 11.13 6.42 32.41
C ASP A 108 12.40 5.56 32.48
N LEU A 109 12.44 4.45 31.72
CA LEU A 109 13.60 3.56 31.65
C LEU A 109 14.71 4.16 30.79
N SER A 110 14.33 4.84 29.71
CA SER A 110 15.21 5.60 28.82
C SER A 110 14.43 6.73 28.15
N PRO A 111 15.09 7.65 27.41
CA PRO A 111 14.41 8.70 26.65
C PRO A 111 13.39 8.18 25.64
N VAL A 112 13.51 6.90 25.24
CA VAL A 112 12.66 6.25 24.23
C VAL A 112 11.82 5.10 24.80
N LYS A 113 11.99 4.73 26.09
CA LYS A 113 11.31 3.57 26.68
C LYS A 113 10.68 3.91 28.01
N LYS A 114 9.39 3.67 28.13
CA LYS A 114 8.61 3.90 29.35
C LYS A 114 8.03 2.60 29.88
N LYS A 115 8.02 2.48 31.21
CA LYS A 115 7.33 1.43 31.93
C LYS A 115 6.20 2.03 32.75
N VAL A 116 5.01 1.43 32.65
CA VAL A 116 3.85 1.86 33.40
C VAL A 116 3.35 0.69 34.23
N ALA A 117 3.37 0.84 35.57
CA ALA A 117 2.76 -0.11 36.48
C ALA A 117 1.32 0.32 36.77
N ILE A 118 0.39 -0.59 36.53
CA ILE A 118 -1.05 -0.37 36.66
C ILE A 118 -1.59 -1.23 37.80
N THR A 119 -2.37 -0.60 38.70
CA THR A 119 -3.05 -1.26 39.81
C THR A 119 -4.55 -1.15 39.63
N THR A 120 -5.24 -2.28 39.63
CA THR A 120 -6.69 -2.37 39.39
C THR A 120 -7.43 -2.71 40.69
N ASP A 121 -8.51 -1.96 40.98
CA ASP A 121 -9.39 -2.22 42.12
C ASP A 121 -10.13 -3.57 41.94
N PRO A 122 -10.29 -4.40 43.01
CA PRO A 122 -11.11 -5.62 42.99
C PRO A 122 -12.54 -5.41 42.45
N LYS A 123 -13.11 -4.21 42.60
CA LYS A 123 -14.44 -3.89 42.09
C LYS A 123 -14.48 -3.76 40.57
N GLU A 124 -13.41 -3.30 39.95
CA GLU A 124 -13.29 -3.21 38.48
C GLU A 124 -13.14 -4.60 37.89
N VAL A 125 -12.32 -5.44 38.49
CA VAL A 125 -12.17 -6.85 38.11
C VAL A 125 -13.51 -7.57 38.17
N GLU A 126 -14.27 -7.39 39.27
CA GLU A 126 -15.61 -7.97 39.42
C GLU A 126 -16.58 -7.46 38.34
N ALA A 127 -16.55 -6.15 38.04
CA ALA A 127 -17.40 -5.54 37.03
C ALA A 127 -17.08 -6.06 35.61
N ALA A 128 -15.78 -6.26 35.28
CA ALA A 128 -15.34 -6.83 34.01
C ALA A 128 -15.82 -8.29 33.85
N ILE A 129 -15.64 -9.12 34.90
CA ILE A 129 -16.12 -10.51 34.89
C ILE A 129 -17.64 -10.55 34.71
N MET A 130 -18.39 -9.72 35.45
CA MET A 130 -19.86 -9.65 35.31
C MET A 130 -20.30 -9.20 33.93
N GLY A 131 -19.58 -8.26 33.31
CA GLY A 131 -19.80 -7.80 31.93
C GLY A 131 -19.62 -8.93 30.93
N ALA A 132 -18.51 -9.64 30.99
CA ALA A 132 -18.24 -10.80 30.14
C ALA A 132 -19.27 -11.92 30.29
N VAL A 133 -19.65 -12.27 31.54
CA VAL A 133 -20.74 -13.23 31.83
C VAL A 133 -22.05 -12.79 31.19
N ALA A 134 -22.38 -11.49 31.23
CA ALA A 134 -23.59 -10.96 30.62
C ALA A 134 -23.58 -11.06 29.08
N LEU A 135 -22.42 -10.84 28.42
CA LEU A 135 -22.24 -11.05 27.00
C LEU A 135 -22.42 -12.51 26.61
N TYR A 136 -21.77 -13.44 27.34
CA TYR A 136 -21.94 -14.89 27.13
C TYR A 136 -23.38 -15.34 27.31
N LYS A 137 -24.11 -14.75 28.27
CA LYS A 137 -25.53 -15.06 28.46
C LYS A 137 -26.40 -14.79 27.25
N THR A 138 -26.04 -13.79 26.44
CA THR A 138 -26.80 -13.42 25.24
C THR A 138 -26.35 -14.17 24.00
N SER A 139 -25.08 -14.57 23.93
CA SER A 139 -24.46 -15.18 22.73
C SER A 139 -24.56 -16.71 22.74
N VAL A 140 -24.40 -17.36 23.90
CA VAL A 140 -24.28 -18.81 23.98
C VAL A 140 -25.63 -19.51 24.20
N GLN A 141 -25.82 -20.63 23.51
CA GLN A 141 -26.95 -21.55 23.75
C GLN A 141 -26.45 -22.76 24.54
N ILE A 142 -27.14 -23.09 25.61
CA ILE A 142 -26.84 -24.25 26.48
C ILE A 142 -28.07 -25.16 26.48
N ASP A 143 -27.86 -26.46 26.27
CA ASP A 143 -28.93 -27.45 26.30
C ASP A 143 -29.67 -27.42 27.62
N GLY A 144 -30.99 -27.45 27.57
CA GLY A 144 -31.86 -27.34 28.72
C GLY A 144 -32.27 -25.91 29.11
N PHE A 145 -31.71 -24.88 28.45
CA PHE A 145 -32.06 -23.49 28.74
C PHE A 145 -32.43 -22.74 27.47
N ARG A 146 -33.43 -21.86 27.58
CA ARG A 146 -33.75 -20.91 26.49
C ARG A 146 -32.65 -19.86 26.38
N LYS A 147 -32.23 -19.48 25.15
CA LYS A 147 -31.22 -18.45 24.88
C LYS A 147 -31.51 -17.18 25.72
N GLY A 148 -30.49 -16.68 26.41
CA GLY A 148 -30.58 -15.48 27.27
C GLY A 148 -31.23 -15.71 28.66
N LYS A 149 -31.67 -16.93 28.98
CA LYS A 149 -32.27 -17.27 30.29
C LYS A 149 -31.43 -18.19 31.16
N VAL A 150 -30.20 -18.46 30.73
CA VAL A 150 -29.24 -19.26 31.52
C VAL A 150 -28.83 -18.48 32.79
N PRO A 151 -28.77 -19.10 33.95
CA PRO A 151 -28.24 -18.46 35.16
C PRO A 151 -26.76 -18.10 34.98
N ALA A 152 -26.35 -16.94 35.49
CA ALA A 152 -24.97 -16.47 35.38
C ALA A 152 -23.94 -17.46 35.95
N SER A 153 -24.26 -18.10 37.08
CA SER A 153 -23.40 -19.12 37.73
C SER A 153 -23.13 -20.34 36.83
N VAL A 154 -24.13 -20.78 36.07
CA VAL A 154 -23.97 -21.92 35.15
C VAL A 154 -23.08 -21.56 33.98
N ILE A 155 -23.21 -20.32 33.43
CA ILE A 155 -22.40 -19.80 32.35
C ILE A 155 -20.94 -19.67 32.83
N GLU A 156 -20.73 -19.03 33.96
CA GLU A 156 -19.41 -18.84 34.54
C GLU A 156 -18.73 -20.18 34.86
N GLN A 157 -19.43 -21.14 35.41
CA GLN A 157 -18.88 -22.47 35.70
C GLN A 157 -18.46 -23.22 34.45
N ARG A 158 -19.26 -23.10 33.37
CA ARG A 158 -19.02 -23.86 32.10
C ARG A 158 -17.98 -23.23 31.20
N PHE A 159 -17.87 -21.91 31.21
CA PHE A 159 -16.99 -21.14 30.33
C PHE A 159 -16.00 -20.27 31.08
N ARG A 160 -15.65 -20.65 32.32
CA ARG A 160 -14.85 -19.85 33.24
C ARG A 160 -13.58 -19.33 32.57
N ASP A 161 -12.77 -20.21 32.03
CA ASP A 161 -11.46 -19.87 31.51
C ASP A 161 -11.55 -18.85 30.36
N ARG A 162 -12.51 -19.03 29.45
CA ARG A 162 -12.74 -18.10 28.36
C ARG A 162 -13.29 -16.76 28.81
N ILE A 163 -14.23 -16.77 29.73
CA ILE A 163 -14.85 -15.55 30.29
C ILE A 163 -13.80 -14.70 30.99
N TYR A 164 -12.96 -15.34 31.81
CA TYR A 164 -11.91 -14.64 32.55
C TYR A 164 -10.82 -14.14 31.65
N GLU A 165 -10.48 -14.90 30.61
CA GLU A 165 -9.53 -14.50 29.59
C GLU A 165 -10.02 -13.27 28.79
N GLU A 166 -11.25 -13.31 28.28
CA GLU A 166 -11.84 -12.18 27.54
C GLU A 166 -12.03 -10.95 28.45
N ALA A 167 -12.53 -11.16 29.70
CA ALA A 167 -12.67 -10.06 30.63
C ALA A 167 -11.33 -9.40 30.98
N ARG A 168 -10.27 -10.22 31.13
CA ARG A 168 -8.91 -9.74 31.37
C ARG A 168 -8.41 -8.90 30.19
N GLN A 169 -8.51 -9.42 28.98
CA GLN A 169 -8.05 -8.72 27.76
C GLN A 169 -8.80 -7.40 27.58
N ASP A 170 -10.12 -7.41 27.73
CA ASP A 170 -10.95 -6.21 27.61
C ASP A 170 -10.58 -5.15 28.66
N LEU A 171 -10.41 -5.57 29.94
CA LEU A 171 -10.04 -4.65 31.02
C LEU A 171 -8.65 -4.05 30.82
N VAL A 172 -7.67 -4.89 30.45
CA VAL A 172 -6.31 -4.44 30.13
C VAL A 172 -6.31 -3.45 28.97
N ASN A 173 -7.04 -3.73 27.90
CA ASN A 173 -7.16 -2.82 26.76
C ASN A 173 -7.79 -1.47 27.14
N VAL A 174 -8.82 -1.48 27.98
CA VAL A 174 -9.45 -0.25 28.49
C VAL A 174 -8.44 0.58 29.29
N HIS A 175 -7.69 -0.05 30.20
CA HIS A 175 -6.68 0.63 31.01
C HIS A 175 -5.54 1.18 30.16
N ILE A 176 -5.03 0.41 29.20
CA ILE A 176 -3.99 0.86 28.27
C ILE A 176 -4.47 2.12 27.52
N ASN A 177 -5.67 2.08 26.95
CA ASN A 177 -6.22 3.22 26.22
C ASN A 177 -6.40 4.46 27.12
N GLU A 178 -6.86 4.27 28.35
CA GLU A 178 -7.01 5.35 29.32
C GLU A 178 -5.66 5.97 29.71
N VAL A 179 -4.65 5.13 30.00
CA VAL A 179 -3.30 5.57 30.34
C VAL A 179 -2.66 6.31 29.17
N MET A 180 -2.73 5.77 27.95
CA MET A 180 -2.19 6.42 26.75
C MET A 180 -2.84 7.79 26.51
N SER A 181 -4.15 7.88 26.66
CA SER A 181 -4.89 9.14 26.52
C SER A 181 -4.49 10.19 27.57
N LYS A 182 -4.22 9.75 28.83
CA LYS A 182 -3.80 10.67 29.90
C LYS A 182 -2.36 11.14 29.77
N LEU A 183 -1.48 10.27 29.26
CA LEU A 183 -0.08 10.59 29.06
C LEU A 183 0.14 11.47 27.80
N ASP A 184 -0.86 11.58 26.93
CA ASP A 184 -0.75 12.24 25.61
C ASP A 184 0.45 11.70 24.80
N VAL A 185 0.66 10.39 24.90
CA VAL A 185 1.78 9.68 24.26
C VAL A 185 1.26 8.63 23.31
N THR A 186 1.82 8.64 22.11
CA THR A 186 1.55 7.59 21.11
C THR A 186 2.72 6.60 21.12
N PRO A 187 2.48 5.32 21.44
CA PRO A 187 3.52 4.30 21.35
C PRO A 187 3.96 4.12 19.89
N VAL A 188 5.27 3.96 19.68
CA VAL A 188 5.85 3.67 18.34
C VAL A 188 6.02 2.19 18.10
N SER A 189 5.86 1.38 19.16
CA SER A 189 5.91 -0.08 19.10
C SER A 189 4.68 -0.71 19.72
N GLY A 190 4.57 -2.04 19.60
CA GLY A 190 3.62 -2.81 20.39
C GLY A 190 3.84 -2.61 21.90
N ILE A 191 2.76 -2.70 22.67
CA ILE A 191 2.82 -2.63 24.13
C ILE A 191 3.10 -4.02 24.67
N ASN A 192 4.19 -4.18 25.40
CA ASN A 192 4.62 -5.45 25.95
C ASN A 192 4.31 -5.53 27.44
N MET A 193 3.83 -6.68 27.91
CA MET A 193 3.69 -6.96 29.34
C MET A 193 5.02 -7.45 29.88
N VAL A 194 5.51 -6.83 30.96
CA VAL A 194 6.82 -7.16 31.56
C VAL A 194 6.72 -8.39 32.45
N ASP A 195 5.68 -8.46 33.28
CA ASP A 195 5.51 -9.48 34.33
C ASP A 195 4.68 -10.68 33.82
N GLY A 196 4.51 -10.83 32.50
CA GLY A 196 3.60 -11.80 31.93
C GLY A 196 2.15 -11.36 31.99
N GLU A 197 1.24 -12.24 31.58
CA GLU A 197 -0.19 -11.94 31.60
C GLU A 197 -0.73 -11.91 33.03
N PRO A 198 -1.44 -10.82 33.45
CA PRO A 198 -1.97 -10.73 34.81
C PRO A 198 -3.04 -11.79 35.08
N VAL A 199 -3.02 -12.37 36.25
CA VAL A 199 -4.02 -13.36 36.64
C VAL A 199 -5.26 -12.65 37.14
N MET A 200 -6.41 -12.91 36.52
CA MET A 200 -7.70 -12.38 36.95
C MET A 200 -8.40 -13.32 37.91
N GLU A 201 -8.61 -12.89 39.16
CA GLU A 201 -9.33 -13.64 40.21
C GLU A 201 -10.45 -12.79 40.80
N ARG A 202 -11.59 -13.45 41.07
CA ARG A 202 -12.74 -12.79 41.66
C ARG A 202 -12.44 -12.29 43.08
N GLY A 203 -12.77 -11.03 43.34
CA GLY A 203 -12.55 -10.38 44.62
C GLY A 203 -11.11 -9.96 44.93
N LYS A 204 -10.20 -10.13 43.96
CA LYS A 204 -8.83 -9.61 44.01
C LYS A 204 -8.61 -8.55 42.96
N GLY A 205 -7.77 -7.57 43.24
CA GLY A 205 -7.26 -6.63 42.26
C GLY A 205 -6.19 -7.29 41.36
N MET A 206 -5.86 -6.63 40.26
CA MET A 206 -4.78 -7.03 39.38
C MET A 206 -3.68 -5.97 39.41
N ASN A 207 -2.42 -6.42 39.45
CA ASN A 207 -1.25 -5.56 39.27
C ASN A 207 -0.46 -6.10 38.10
N TYR A 208 -0.09 -5.22 37.19
CA TYR A 208 0.72 -5.59 36.04
C TYR A 208 1.48 -4.37 35.51
N SER A 209 2.57 -4.63 34.82
CA SER A 209 3.40 -3.60 34.24
C SER A 209 3.45 -3.75 32.71
N ILE A 210 3.35 -2.64 32.03
CA ILE A 210 3.51 -2.57 30.56
C ILE A 210 4.73 -1.75 30.21
N GLU A 211 5.43 -2.16 29.17
CA GLU A 211 6.52 -1.40 28.57
C GLU A 211 6.16 -1.08 27.12
N PHE A 212 6.51 0.13 26.71
CA PHE A 212 6.34 0.58 25.33
C PHE A 212 7.39 1.62 24.99
N GLU A 213 7.65 1.75 23.70
CA GLU A 213 8.58 2.72 23.17
C GLU A 213 7.84 3.98 22.70
N VAL A 214 8.51 5.11 22.85
CA VAL A 214 7.99 6.43 22.47
C VAL A 214 9.01 7.15 21.61
N LEU A 215 8.55 8.13 20.82
CA LEU A 215 9.45 9.01 20.10
C LEU A 215 10.26 9.84 21.11
N PRO A 216 11.58 9.96 20.93
CA PRO A 216 12.41 10.79 21.80
C PRO A 216 12.02 12.26 21.69
N THR A 217 12.14 12.97 22.79
CA THR A 217 12.01 14.42 22.81
C THR A 217 13.40 15.05 22.79
N PHE A 218 13.68 15.86 21.77
CA PHE A 218 14.97 16.55 21.60
C PHE A 218 14.74 17.94 20.97
N ASP A 219 15.74 18.80 21.10
CA ASP A 219 15.69 20.12 20.48
C ASP A 219 15.90 20.01 18.97
N LEU A 220 14.94 20.54 18.22
CA LEU A 220 15.01 20.50 16.75
C LEU A 220 16.07 21.47 16.23
N PRO A 221 16.89 21.03 15.25
CA PRO A 221 17.87 21.90 14.62
C PRO A 221 17.17 23.00 13.81
N PRO A 222 17.87 24.09 13.51
CA PRO A 222 17.33 25.13 12.63
C PRO A 222 17.23 24.60 11.20
N TYR A 223 16.03 24.25 10.77
CA TYR A 223 15.74 23.70 9.44
C TYR A 223 15.17 24.75 8.46
N GLU A 224 14.71 25.90 8.96
CA GLU A 224 14.19 26.99 8.13
C GLU A 224 15.32 27.78 7.48
N GLY A 225 15.20 28.05 6.17
CA GLY A 225 16.17 28.84 5.43
C GLY A 225 17.49 28.12 5.13
N MET A 226 17.58 26.81 5.31
CA MET A 226 18.77 26.04 4.96
C MET A 226 19.10 26.14 3.48
N GLU A 227 20.38 26.29 3.16
CA GLU A 227 20.87 26.24 1.78
C GLU A 227 20.99 24.81 1.30
N VAL A 228 20.32 24.52 0.17
CA VAL A 228 20.29 23.20 -0.48
C VAL A 228 20.66 23.36 -1.94
N GLU A 229 21.62 22.57 -2.38
CA GLU A 229 22.00 22.49 -3.79
C GLU A 229 21.10 21.48 -4.51
N GLN A 230 20.49 21.90 -5.59
CA GLN A 230 19.72 21.04 -6.49
C GLN A 230 20.30 21.15 -7.90
N GLU A 231 20.54 20.02 -8.54
CA GLU A 231 21.01 20.01 -9.91
C GLU A 231 19.93 20.53 -10.86
N LYS A 232 20.35 21.34 -11.84
CA LYS A 232 19.45 21.81 -12.90
C LYS A 232 18.90 20.64 -13.69
N THR A 233 17.63 20.75 -14.03
CA THR A 233 16.96 19.73 -14.85
C THR A 233 17.18 20.05 -16.32
N ILE A 234 18.19 19.44 -16.92
CA ILE A 234 18.50 19.56 -18.34
C ILE A 234 18.05 18.27 -19.03
N VAL A 235 17.32 18.39 -20.11
CA VAL A 235 16.94 17.26 -20.99
C VAL A 235 17.60 17.51 -22.35
N ASP A 236 18.43 16.59 -22.78
CA ASP A 236 19.10 16.67 -24.08
C ASP A 236 18.11 16.28 -25.20
N ASP A 237 18.16 17.04 -26.31
CA ASP A 237 17.36 16.69 -27.48
C ASP A 237 17.77 15.34 -28.09
N ALA A 238 19.02 14.92 -27.91
CA ALA A 238 19.49 13.60 -28.32
C ALA A 238 18.74 12.47 -27.60
N GLU A 239 18.45 12.61 -26.30
CA GLU A 239 17.69 11.63 -25.53
C GLU A 239 16.24 11.53 -26.01
N VAL A 240 15.65 12.67 -26.40
CA VAL A 240 14.28 12.69 -26.96
C VAL A 240 14.26 11.97 -28.31
N GLU A 241 15.26 12.21 -29.17
CA GLU A 241 15.37 11.54 -30.47
C GLU A 241 15.60 10.03 -30.29
N GLU A 242 16.40 9.61 -29.32
CA GLU A 242 16.61 8.20 -29.02
C GLU A 242 15.31 7.48 -28.64
N VAL A 243 14.46 8.11 -27.83
CA VAL A 243 13.13 7.56 -27.50
C VAL A 243 12.23 7.51 -28.73
N VAL A 244 12.26 8.53 -29.59
CA VAL A 244 11.50 8.53 -30.85
C VAL A 244 11.96 7.40 -31.76
N GLU A 245 13.29 7.17 -31.87
CA GLU A 245 13.84 6.05 -32.65
C GLU A 245 13.48 4.69 -32.06
N ARG A 246 13.41 4.56 -30.74
CA ARG A 246 12.93 3.34 -30.10
C ARG A 246 11.46 3.09 -30.43
N ILE A 247 10.60 4.10 -30.29
CA ILE A 247 9.18 4.02 -30.68
C ILE A 247 9.05 3.63 -32.15
N ARG A 248 9.90 4.19 -33.02
CA ARG A 248 9.95 3.91 -34.47
C ARG A 248 10.29 2.44 -34.74
N ARG A 249 11.27 1.88 -33.99
CA ARG A 249 11.62 0.45 -34.07
C ARG A 249 10.48 -0.45 -33.58
N ASP A 250 9.85 -0.11 -32.48
CA ASP A 250 8.73 -0.86 -31.92
C ASP A 250 7.50 -0.88 -32.83
N ARG A 251 7.35 0.15 -33.69
CA ARG A 251 6.26 0.28 -34.66
C ARG A 251 6.67 -0.09 -36.09
N ALA A 252 7.86 -0.65 -36.27
CA ALA A 252 8.33 -1.10 -37.57
C ALA A 252 7.43 -2.22 -38.12
N LYS A 253 7.16 -2.17 -39.42
CA LYS A 253 6.45 -3.24 -40.13
C LYS A 253 7.47 -4.29 -40.56
N LEU A 254 7.16 -5.55 -40.23
CA LEU A 254 7.96 -6.68 -40.72
C LEU A 254 7.51 -7.02 -42.13
N VAL A 255 8.40 -6.80 -43.09
CA VAL A 255 8.17 -7.11 -44.53
C VAL A 255 9.04 -8.31 -44.90
N PRO A 256 8.48 -9.36 -45.50
CA PRO A 256 9.29 -10.49 -45.96
C PRO A 256 10.35 -10.02 -46.96
N VAL A 257 11.55 -10.54 -46.85
CA VAL A 257 12.65 -10.30 -47.79
C VAL A 257 12.61 -11.39 -48.83
N ASP A 258 12.51 -11.00 -50.12
CA ASP A 258 12.60 -11.92 -51.24
C ASP A 258 14.07 -12.26 -51.50
N GLY A 259 14.51 -13.48 -51.13
CA GLY A 259 15.87 -13.97 -51.37
C GLY A 259 16.15 -15.29 -50.67
N ASP A 260 16.99 -16.15 -51.28
CA ASP A 260 17.40 -17.45 -50.74
C ASP A 260 18.62 -17.36 -49.80
N GLY A 261 19.04 -16.16 -49.41
CA GLY A 261 20.21 -15.92 -48.58
C GLY A 261 19.94 -16.19 -47.11
N PRO A 262 21.01 -16.32 -46.30
CA PRO A 262 20.88 -16.38 -44.83
C PRO A 262 20.51 -14.99 -44.28
N ALA A 263 19.91 -14.97 -43.07
CA ALA A 263 19.54 -13.73 -42.41
C ALA A 263 20.78 -12.95 -41.93
N VAL A 264 20.72 -11.63 -41.96
CA VAL A 264 21.81 -10.74 -41.49
C VAL A 264 21.37 -9.89 -40.31
N ASP A 265 22.34 -9.27 -39.64
CA ASP A 265 22.06 -8.38 -38.51
C ASP A 265 21.09 -7.26 -38.91
N GLY A 266 20.14 -6.97 -38.01
CA GLY A 266 19.05 -5.99 -38.23
C GLY A 266 17.79 -6.59 -38.85
N GLN A 267 17.83 -7.84 -39.35
CA GLN A 267 16.66 -8.56 -39.85
C GLN A 267 16.01 -9.42 -38.72
N VAL A 268 14.77 -9.80 -38.96
CA VAL A 268 14.00 -10.69 -38.08
C VAL A 268 13.82 -12.03 -38.74
N ALA A 269 14.38 -13.07 -38.18
CA ALA A 269 14.20 -14.44 -38.63
C ALA A 269 13.01 -15.08 -37.92
N ASN A 270 12.04 -15.57 -38.68
CA ASN A 270 10.95 -16.40 -38.13
C ASN A 270 11.44 -17.85 -38.13
N ILE A 271 11.61 -18.41 -36.93
CA ILE A 271 12.26 -19.70 -36.72
C ILE A 271 11.43 -20.64 -35.87
N ASP A 272 11.59 -21.96 -36.15
CA ASP A 272 11.28 -23.00 -35.17
C ASP A 272 12.58 -23.45 -34.57
N PHE A 273 12.61 -23.67 -33.26
CA PHE A 273 13.80 -24.22 -32.61
C PHE A 273 13.42 -25.21 -31.51
N CYS A 274 14.30 -26.17 -31.28
CA CYS A 274 14.19 -27.14 -30.22
C CYS A 274 15.62 -27.52 -29.72
N ALA A 275 15.80 -27.52 -28.40
CA ALA A 275 17.04 -27.93 -27.77
C ALA A 275 17.02 -29.43 -27.47
N TYR A 276 18.17 -30.09 -27.63
CA TYR A 276 18.37 -31.51 -27.32
C TYR A 276 19.55 -31.66 -26.34
N GLU A 277 19.34 -32.41 -25.27
CA GLU A 277 20.40 -32.84 -24.37
C GLU A 277 20.56 -34.38 -24.51
N ASN A 278 21.72 -34.84 -24.92
CA ASN A 278 21.98 -36.26 -25.16
C ASN A 278 20.98 -36.96 -26.11
N GLY A 279 20.47 -36.23 -27.11
CA GLY A 279 19.51 -36.73 -28.08
C GLY A 279 18.03 -36.75 -27.62
N GLN A 280 17.74 -36.26 -26.41
CA GLN A 280 16.38 -36.10 -25.92
C GLN A 280 15.95 -34.61 -25.98
N PRO A 281 14.76 -34.30 -26.47
CA PRO A 281 14.27 -32.93 -26.53
C PRO A 281 14.02 -32.38 -25.13
N LEU A 282 14.43 -31.13 -24.90
CA LEU A 282 14.17 -30.37 -23.68
C LEU A 282 12.83 -29.63 -23.83
N GLU A 283 11.81 -30.06 -23.09
CA GLU A 283 10.45 -29.49 -23.18
C GLU A 283 10.39 -27.98 -22.88
N GLY A 284 11.33 -27.43 -22.12
CA GLY A 284 11.39 -26.01 -21.74
C GLY A 284 12.03 -25.09 -22.79
N ILE A 285 12.68 -25.63 -23.84
CA ILE A 285 13.41 -24.85 -24.86
C ILE A 285 12.98 -25.29 -26.24
N LYS A 286 11.73 -24.99 -26.55
CA LYS A 286 11.12 -25.21 -27.87
C LYS A 286 10.18 -24.05 -28.17
N ALA A 287 10.26 -23.54 -29.38
CA ALA A 287 9.26 -22.62 -29.91
C ALA A 287 9.06 -22.85 -31.40
N ASP A 288 7.83 -22.69 -31.85
CA ASP A 288 7.43 -22.76 -33.26
C ASP A 288 7.01 -21.34 -33.71
N GLY A 289 7.54 -20.87 -34.84
CA GLY A 289 7.21 -19.55 -35.42
C GLY A 289 7.72 -18.35 -34.59
N PHE A 290 8.81 -18.51 -33.87
CA PHE A 290 9.42 -17.44 -33.08
C PHE A 290 10.10 -16.39 -33.97
N ASP A 291 9.77 -15.10 -33.80
CA ASP A 291 10.41 -13.99 -34.51
C ASP A 291 11.64 -13.52 -33.73
N LEU A 292 12.84 -13.93 -34.17
CA LEU A 292 14.13 -13.56 -33.58
C LEU A 292 14.72 -12.35 -34.30
N ALA A 293 14.96 -11.25 -33.59
CA ALA A 293 15.69 -10.09 -34.12
C ALA A 293 17.20 -10.32 -34.00
N LEU A 294 17.89 -10.38 -35.11
CA LEU A 294 19.33 -10.63 -35.16
C LEU A 294 20.15 -9.37 -34.88
N GLY A 295 21.17 -9.48 -34.06
CA GLY A 295 22.06 -8.37 -33.68
C GLY A 295 21.54 -7.49 -32.53
N GLU A 296 20.38 -7.81 -31.93
CA GLU A 296 19.80 -7.08 -30.79
C GLU A 296 20.10 -7.74 -29.43
N LYS A 297 20.91 -8.78 -29.40
CA LYS A 297 21.25 -9.54 -28.18
C LYS A 297 20.02 -10.11 -27.47
N GLN A 298 18.98 -10.48 -28.21
CA GLN A 298 17.78 -11.12 -27.66
C GLN A 298 18.01 -12.59 -27.31
N ALA A 299 19.01 -13.20 -27.93
CA ALA A 299 19.41 -14.58 -27.69
C ALA A 299 20.94 -14.66 -27.47
N LEU A 300 21.41 -15.83 -27.09
CA LEU A 300 22.85 -16.09 -26.96
C LEU A 300 23.53 -15.85 -28.31
N GLU A 301 24.73 -15.28 -28.30
CA GLU A 301 25.48 -14.93 -29.50
C GLU A 301 25.73 -16.16 -30.39
N ASP A 302 26.04 -17.32 -29.80
CA ASP A 302 26.21 -18.57 -30.52
C ASP A 302 24.93 -19.00 -31.24
N PHE A 303 23.75 -18.76 -30.63
CA PHE A 303 22.47 -19.06 -31.25
C PHE A 303 22.14 -18.11 -32.40
N GLU A 304 22.36 -16.81 -32.23
CA GLU A 304 22.22 -15.85 -33.32
C GLU A 304 23.15 -16.16 -34.49
N ASN A 305 24.41 -16.53 -34.20
CA ASN A 305 25.40 -16.93 -35.21
C ASN A 305 24.96 -18.20 -35.95
N LEU A 306 24.40 -19.19 -35.25
CA LEU A 306 23.83 -20.37 -35.89
C LEU A 306 22.73 -19.99 -36.88
N VAL A 307 21.77 -19.15 -36.46
CA VAL A 307 20.65 -18.69 -37.31
C VAL A 307 21.16 -17.96 -38.56
N LYS A 308 22.22 -17.13 -38.44
CA LYS A 308 22.84 -16.41 -39.57
C LYS A 308 23.51 -17.31 -40.58
N THR A 309 23.72 -18.58 -40.30
CA THR A 309 24.26 -19.55 -41.28
C THR A 309 23.17 -20.25 -42.08
N ILE A 310 21.92 -20.21 -41.62
CA ILE A 310 20.83 -20.99 -42.19
C ILE A 310 20.14 -20.21 -43.32
N LYS A 311 19.99 -20.84 -44.47
CA LYS A 311 19.22 -20.28 -45.59
C LYS A 311 17.73 -20.43 -45.36
N LEU A 312 16.96 -19.55 -45.98
CA LEU A 312 15.50 -19.58 -45.98
C LEU A 312 14.97 -20.99 -46.33
N GLY A 313 14.07 -21.53 -45.49
CA GLY A 313 13.46 -22.85 -45.66
C GLY A 313 14.33 -24.02 -45.24
N CYS A 314 15.59 -23.80 -44.85
CA CYS A 314 16.53 -24.84 -44.39
C CYS A 314 16.52 -25.00 -42.88
N GLU A 315 17.04 -26.12 -42.44
CA GLU A 315 17.29 -26.42 -41.03
C GLU A 315 18.78 -26.71 -40.80
N ALA A 316 19.29 -26.35 -39.64
CA ALA A 316 20.61 -26.70 -39.17
C ALA A 316 20.63 -27.03 -37.68
N GLU A 317 21.67 -27.75 -37.28
CA GLU A 317 21.93 -28.11 -35.88
C GLU A 317 23.27 -27.50 -35.48
N GLY A 318 23.34 -26.98 -34.24
CA GLY A 318 24.56 -26.44 -33.68
C GLY A 318 24.58 -26.54 -32.18
N ASP A 319 25.78 -26.65 -31.62
CA ASP A 319 25.95 -26.74 -30.18
C ASP A 319 26.06 -25.34 -29.58
N ILE A 320 25.21 -25.07 -28.59
CA ILE A 320 25.13 -23.81 -27.88
C ILE A 320 25.50 -24.02 -26.42
N THR A 321 26.43 -23.22 -25.93
CA THR A 321 26.86 -23.29 -24.53
C THR A 321 26.20 -22.19 -23.73
N PHE A 322 25.47 -22.57 -22.69
CA PHE A 322 24.84 -21.60 -21.77
C PHE A 322 25.90 -21.11 -20.78
N PRO A 323 25.92 -19.78 -20.48
CA PRO A 323 26.82 -19.23 -19.46
C PRO A 323 26.55 -19.83 -18.07
N GLU A 324 27.57 -19.84 -17.19
CA GLU A 324 27.43 -20.37 -15.82
C GLU A 324 26.43 -19.58 -14.96
N ASP A 325 26.17 -18.30 -15.29
CA ASP A 325 25.23 -17.41 -14.62
C ASP A 325 23.85 -17.37 -15.27
N PHE A 326 23.54 -18.33 -16.16
CA PHE A 326 22.24 -18.38 -16.84
C PHE A 326 21.09 -18.56 -15.84
N LEU A 327 19.99 -17.84 -16.08
CA LEU A 327 18.80 -17.80 -15.20
C LEU A 327 18.21 -19.18 -14.85
N ALA A 328 18.21 -20.11 -15.82
CA ALA A 328 17.77 -21.47 -15.60
C ALA A 328 18.95 -22.33 -15.09
N LYS A 329 18.97 -22.61 -13.79
CA LYS A 329 20.03 -23.40 -13.12
C LYS A 329 20.28 -24.78 -13.76
N ASP A 330 19.22 -25.35 -14.35
CA ASP A 330 19.31 -26.67 -15.00
C ASP A 330 20.07 -26.63 -16.33
N LEU A 331 20.30 -25.42 -16.87
CA LEU A 331 20.99 -25.18 -18.14
C LEU A 331 22.34 -24.47 -17.98
N ALA A 332 22.56 -23.82 -16.85
CA ALA A 332 23.79 -23.06 -16.57
C ALA A 332 25.04 -23.94 -16.75
N GLY A 333 25.99 -23.48 -17.55
CA GLY A 333 27.25 -24.19 -17.87
C GLY A 333 27.11 -25.43 -18.77
N LYS A 334 25.89 -25.73 -19.27
CA LYS A 334 25.67 -26.88 -20.14
C LYS A 334 25.77 -26.51 -21.61
N THR A 335 26.25 -27.44 -22.42
CA THR A 335 26.18 -27.36 -23.88
C THR A 335 25.05 -28.26 -24.36
N VAL A 336 24.13 -27.67 -25.14
CA VAL A 336 23.00 -28.37 -25.74
C VAL A 336 23.05 -28.25 -27.26
N THR A 337 22.53 -29.24 -27.96
CA THR A 337 22.42 -29.19 -29.42
C THR A 337 21.09 -28.53 -29.77
N MET A 338 21.15 -27.37 -30.42
CA MET A 338 19.97 -26.66 -30.90
C MET A 338 19.69 -27.01 -32.36
N LYS A 339 18.46 -27.43 -32.63
CA LYS A 339 17.95 -27.62 -33.99
C LYS A 339 17.06 -26.44 -34.35
N VAL A 340 17.42 -25.76 -35.44
CA VAL A 340 16.75 -24.52 -35.86
C VAL A 340 16.32 -24.63 -37.31
N LYS A 341 15.10 -24.20 -37.63
CA LYS A 341 14.56 -24.09 -38.97
C LYS A 341 14.08 -22.68 -39.24
N VAL A 342 14.54 -22.07 -40.32
CA VAL A 342 14.16 -20.71 -40.72
C VAL A 342 12.99 -20.76 -41.72
N HIS A 343 11.85 -20.21 -41.33
CA HIS A 343 10.64 -20.17 -42.17
C HIS A 343 10.55 -18.92 -43.04
N ALA A 344 10.91 -17.76 -42.48
CA ALA A 344 10.86 -16.48 -43.17
C ALA A 344 11.93 -15.55 -42.63
N ILE A 345 12.47 -14.73 -43.52
CA ILE A 345 13.35 -13.64 -43.13
C ILE A 345 12.58 -12.36 -43.42
N LYS A 346 12.48 -11.47 -42.44
CA LYS A 346 11.72 -10.24 -42.50
C LYS A 346 12.67 -9.07 -42.26
N GLU A 347 12.48 -7.99 -43.02
CA GLU A 347 13.18 -6.74 -42.76
C GLU A 347 12.25 -5.78 -42.01
N ARG A 348 12.83 -5.05 -41.06
CA ARG A 348 12.08 -4.00 -40.34
C ARG A 348 12.03 -2.76 -41.20
N GLN A 349 10.88 -2.52 -41.82
CA GLN A 349 10.61 -1.25 -42.46
C GLN A 349 10.20 -0.22 -41.40
N LEU A 350 11.16 0.64 -41.05
CA LEU A 350 10.94 1.71 -40.09
C LEU A 350 9.98 2.76 -40.67
N PRO A 351 8.90 3.11 -39.96
CA PRO A 351 8.00 4.19 -40.40
C PRO A 351 8.74 5.52 -40.42
N ALA A 352 8.28 6.48 -41.22
CA ALA A 352 8.78 7.84 -41.15
C ALA A 352 8.44 8.49 -39.80
N VAL A 353 9.26 9.47 -39.38
CA VAL A 353 8.96 10.26 -38.18
C VAL A 353 7.98 11.35 -38.56
N ASP A 354 6.72 10.99 -38.63
CA ASP A 354 5.60 11.84 -39.06
C ASP A 354 4.41 11.76 -38.11
N ASP A 355 3.35 12.48 -38.42
CA ASP A 355 2.15 12.50 -37.59
C ASP A 355 1.39 11.15 -37.57
N GLU A 356 1.66 10.25 -38.51
CA GLU A 356 1.09 8.91 -38.53
C GLU A 356 1.74 8.06 -37.41
N LEU A 357 3.06 8.16 -37.25
CA LEU A 357 3.78 7.54 -36.15
C LEU A 357 3.26 8.06 -34.80
N ALA A 358 3.07 9.37 -34.66
CA ALA A 358 2.54 9.97 -33.45
C ALA A 358 1.12 9.47 -33.11
N LYS A 359 0.25 9.37 -34.14
CA LYS A 359 -1.11 8.82 -33.97
C LYS A 359 -1.11 7.34 -33.62
N ALA A 360 -0.16 6.56 -34.11
CA ALA A 360 -0.02 5.14 -33.77
C ALA A 360 0.29 4.90 -32.28
N VAL A 361 0.84 5.92 -31.58
CA VAL A 361 1.07 5.88 -30.11
C VAL A 361 0.06 6.70 -29.33
N GLY A 362 -1.02 7.18 -29.99
CA GLY A 362 -2.11 7.90 -29.34
C GLY A 362 -1.89 9.40 -29.15
N VAL A 363 -0.91 9.98 -29.86
CA VAL A 363 -0.57 11.41 -29.79
C VAL A 363 -0.94 12.08 -31.12
N GLU A 364 -1.37 13.34 -31.09
CA GLU A 364 -1.92 14.04 -32.25
C GLU A 364 -0.91 14.29 -33.39
N ASN A 365 0.33 14.67 -33.02
CA ASN A 365 1.41 14.96 -33.94
C ASN A 365 2.80 14.75 -33.34
N VAL A 366 3.86 14.75 -34.15
CA VAL A 366 5.26 14.54 -33.74
C VAL A 366 5.74 15.60 -32.74
N GLU A 367 5.34 16.85 -32.91
CA GLU A 367 5.75 17.92 -31.98
C GLU A 367 5.22 17.66 -30.56
N LYS A 368 3.94 17.28 -30.45
CA LYS A 368 3.36 16.90 -29.14
C LYS A 368 3.96 15.63 -28.57
N LEU A 369 4.34 14.66 -29.41
CA LEU A 369 5.04 13.46 -28.98
C LEU A 369 6.40 13.84 -28.38
N LYS A 370 7.23 14.60 -29.09
CA LYS A 370 8.54 15.06 -28.60
C LYS A 370 8.41 15.94 -27.35
N ALA A 371 7.42 16.83 -27.31
CA ALA A 371 7.14 17.65 -26.13
C ALA A 371 6.71 16.80 -24.94
N GLY A 372 5.88 15.78 -25.13
CA GLY A 372 5.46 14.85 -24.10
C GLY A 372 6.63 14.02 -23.54
N ILE A 373 7.49 13.51 -24.41
CA ILE A 373 8.71 12.80 -24.01
C ILE A 373 9.63 13.73 -23.19
N ARG A 374 9.88 14.96 -23.70
CA ARG A 374 10.72 15.95 -23.01
C ARG A 374 10.17 16.29 -21.62
N GLU A 375 8.87 16.51 -21.52
CA GLU A 375 8.23 16.81 -20.22
C GLU A 375 8.25 15.63 -19.26
N SER A 376 8.10 14.40 -19.76
CA SER A 376 8.23 13.18 -18.95
C SER A 376 9.65 13.04 -18.38
N TYR A 377 10.67 13.21 -19.22
CA TYR A 377 12.07 13.18 -18.78
C TYR A 377 12.40 14.31 -17.82
N ARG A 378 11.91 15.52 -18.12
CA ARG A 378 12.07 16.68 -17.24
C ARG A 378 11.47 16.44 -15.86
N SER A 379 10.22 15.95 -15.81
CA SER A 379 9.53 15.64 -14.56
C SER A 379 10.26 14.55 -13.78
N SER A 380 10.69 13.48 -14.46
CA SER A 380 11.44 12.39 -13.83
C SER A 380 12.77 12.88 -13.24
N ARG A 381 13.58 13.64 -14.00
CA ARG A 381 14.84 14.23 -13.52
C ARG A 381 14.64 15.22 -12.41
N TYR A 382 13.63 16.10 -12.55
CA TYR A 382 13.32 17.04 -11.48
C TYR A 382 13.03 16.34 -10.16
N ASN A 383 12.23 15.29 -10.19
CA ASN A 383 11.91 14.50 -8.99
C ASN A 383 13.14 13.79 -8.43
N LEU A 384 14.02 13.27 -9.29
CA LEU A 384 15.28 12.66 -8.86
C LEU A 384 16.20 13.69 -8.20
N ASN A 385 16.43 14.86 -8.85
CA ASN A 385 17.26 15.92 -8.35
C ASN A 385 16.70 16.51 -7.05
N LYS A 386 15.37 16.70 -6.98
CA LYS A 386 14.68 17.12 -5.75
C LYS A 386 14.91 16.11 -4.62
N GLY A 387 14.73 14.81 -4.89
CA GLY A 387 14.96 13.74 -3.90
C GLY A 387 16.41 13.70 -3.40
N SER A 388 17.39 13.89 -4.30
CA SER A 388 18.80 13.98 -3.95
C SER A 388 19.10 15.21 -3.06
N ALA A 389 18.54 16.36 -3.42
CA ALA A 389 18.65 17.59 -2.64
C ALA A 389 18.00 17.46 -1.25
N GLN A 390 16.80 16.87 -1.18
CA GLN A 390 16.10 16.58 0.07
C GLN A 390 16.91 15.64 0.97
N LYS A 391 17.51 14.58 0.41
CA LYS A 391 18.37 13.66 1.14
C LYS A 391 19.59 14.39 1.69
N SER A 392 20.30 15.17 0.86
CA SER A 392 21.48 15.93 1.30
C SER A 392 21.16 16.92 2.43
N MET A 393 19.99 17.55 2.37
CA MET A 393 19.50 18.44 3.44
C MET A 393 19.25 17.66 4.73
N LEU A 394 18.58 16.52 4.63
CA LEU A 394 18.27 15.67 5.77
C LEU A 394 19.53 15.12 6.43
N ASP A 395 20.52 14.70 5.65
CA ASP A 395 21.83 14.25 6.14
C ASP A 395 22.54 15.34 6.95
N LYS A 396 22.43 16.61 6.52
CA LYS A 396 22.98 17.75 7.27
C LYS A 396 22.22 17.95 8.58
N LEU A 397 20.89 17.87 8.57
CA LEU A 397 20.05 18.05 9.77
C LEU A 397 20.30 16.95 10.80
N VAL A 398 20.39 15.70 10.36
CA VAL A 398 20.64 14.55 11.25
C VAL A 398 21.99 14.67 11.96
N LYS A 399 23.01 15.20 11.29
CA LYS A 399 24.34 15.42 11.90
C LYS A 399 24.38 16.52 12.98
N MET A 400 23.35 17.37 13.04
CA MET A 400 23.24 18.46 14.03
C MET A 400 22.59 18.02 15.34
N VAL A 401 22.02 16.80 15.39
CA VAL A 401 21.27 16.31 16.55
C VAL A 401 21.71 14.92 16.95
N GLU A 402 21.77 14.70 18.26
CA GLU A 402 22.02 13.39 18.85
C GLU A 402 20.82 13.03 19.72
N PHE A 403 20.25 11.86 19.50
CA PHE A 403 19.18 11.28 20.29
C PHE A 403 19.18 9.76 20.20
N GLU A 404 18.65 9.14 21.22
CA GLU A 404 18.47 7.68 21.28
C GLU A 404 17.36 7.25 20.34
N LEU A 405 17.54 6.13 19.62
CA LEU A 405 16.55 5.60 18.71
C LEU A 405 15.70 4.51 19.39
N PRO A 406 14.39 4.48 19.12
CA PRO A 406 13.56 3.35 19.56
C PRO A 406 14.02 2.05 18.88
N PRO A 407 14.47 1.04 19.64
CA PRO A 407 14.98 -0.21 19.07
C PRO A 407 13.99 -0.91 18.13
N SER A 408 12.71 -0.89 18.46
CA SER A 408 11.67 -1.49 17.61
C SER A 408 11.58 -0.86 16.21
N MET A 409 11.76 0.47 16.12
CA MET A 409 11.76 1.15 14.81
C MET A 409 12.98 0.74 13.98
N VAL A 410 14.14 0.59 14.62
CA VAL A 410 15.37 0.12 13.95
C VAL A 410 15.19 -1.31 13.46
N ASP A 411 14.62 -2.20 14.29
CA ASP A 411 14.36 -3.59 13.90
C ASP A 411 13.37 -3.72 12.73
N VAL A 412 12.28 -2.93 12.74
CA VAL A 412 11.32 -2.89 11.63
C VAL A 412 12.00 -2.41 10.35
N GLN A 413 12.84 -1.38 10.45
CA GLN A 413 13.56 -0.86 9.30
C GLN A 413 14.60 -1.84 8.76
N ALA A 414 15.35 -2.53 9.64
CA ALA A 414 16.31 -3.56 9.24
C ALA A 414 15.62 -4.73 8.52
N ARG A 415 14.49 -5.19 9.02
CA ARG A 415 13.68 -6.23 8.35
C ARG A 415 13.15 -5.76 6.99
N THR A 416 12.77 -4.49 6.86
CA THR A 416 12.33 -3.90 5.59
C THR A 416 13.47 -3.89 4.58
N LEU A 417 14.66 -3.44 4.98
CA LEU A 417 15.85 -3.46 4.12
C LEU A 417 16.20 -4.88 3.65
N LEU A 418 16.10 -5.86 4.55
CA LEU A 418 16.36 -7.26 4.21
C LEU A 418 15.31 -7.81 3.24
N ALA A 419 14.04 -7.46 3.41
CA ALA A 419 12.98 -7.83 2.48
C ALA A 419 13.18 -7.22 1.10
N ASP A 420 13.59 -5.95 1.02
CA ASP A 420 13.92 -5.27 -0.24
C ASP A 420 15.14 -5.91 -0.94
N MET A 421 16.17 -6.28 -0.16
CA MET A 421 17.33 -7.01 -0.66
C MET A 421 16.90 -8.36 -1.24
N ARG A 422 16.07 -9.13 -0.52
CA ARG A 422 15.51 -10.42 -0.97
C ARG A 422 14.76 -10.25 -2.30
N ALA A 423 13.83 -9.32 -2.36
CA ALA A 423 13.03 -9.05 -3.56
C ALA A 423 13.89 -8.59 -4.77
N ARG A 424 15.00 -7.89 -4.52
CA ARG A 424 15.94 -7.49 -5.57
C ARG A 424 16.73 -8.69 -6.11
N MET A 425 17.21 -9.56 -5.22
CA MET A 425 17.94 -10.77 -5.60
C MET A 425 17.04 -11.77 -6.34
N GLU A 426 15.79 -11.96 -5.88
CA GLU A 426 14.81 -12.82 -6.55
C GLU A 426 14.51 -12.35 -7.98
N ARG A 427 14.43 -11.03 -8.21
CA ARG A 427 14.27 -10.47 -9.57
C ARG A 427 15.48 -10.74 -10.47
N GLN A 428 16.66 -10.97 -9.89
CA GLN A 428 17.88 -11.38 -10.59
C GLN A 428 18.04 -12.90 -10.67
N GLY A 429 17.02 -13.68 -10.26
CA GLY A 429 17.09 -15.14 -10.22
C GLY A 429 18.00 -15.72 -9.16
N LYS A 430 18.45 -14.91 -8.18
CA LYS A 430 19.33 -15.32 -7.09
C LYS A 430 18.52 -15.50 -5.79
N SER A 431 18.86 -16.51 -5.00
CA SER A 431 18.29 -16.68 -3.65
C SER A 431 19.17 -15.97 -2.63
N LEU A 432 18.56 -15.48 -1.54
CA LEU A 432 19.29 -14.90 -0.41
C LEU A 432 20.28 -15.91 0.19
N ASP A 433 19.92 -17.21 0.17
CA ASP A 433 20.77 -18.31 0.66
C ASP A 433 22.08 -18.43 -0.12
N SER A 434 22.14 -17.92 -1.37
CA SER A 434 23.37 -17.92 -2.18
C SER A 434 24.48 -17.05 -1.59
N LEU A 435 24.15 -16.15 -0.65
CA LEU A 435 25.13 -15.35 0.07
C LEU A 435 25.87 -16.13 1.16
N GLY A 436 25.41 -17.34 1.53
CA GLY A 436 26.02 -18.17 2.55
C GLY A 436 25.98 -17.59 3.97
N LYS A 437 25.12 -16.58 4.21
CA LYS A 437 24.95 -15.88 5.49
C LYS A 437 23.60 -16.23 6.10
N THR A 438 23.56 -16.28 7.44
CA THR A 438 22.28 -16.43 8.17
C THR A 438 21.48 -15.13 8.16
N GLU A 439 20.17 -15.22 8.37
CA GLU A 439 19.30 -14.03 8.45
C GLU A 439 19.75 -13.08 9.56
N GLU A 440 20.23 -13.60 10.69
CA GLU A 440 20.75 -12.80 11.81
C GLU A 440 22.02 -12.02 11.44
N GLU A 441 22.91 -12.63 10.65
CA GLU A 441 24.12 -11.97 10.15
C GLU A 441 23.79 -10.86 9.16
N LEU A 442 22.84 -11.11 8.28
CA LEU A 442 22.36 -10.10 7.32
C LEU A 442 21.64 -8.94 8.03
N LEU A 443 20.83 -9.22 9.06
CA LEU A 443 20.21 -8.16 9.87
C LEU A 443 21.25 -7.27 10.56
N LYS A 444 22.32 -7.85 11.11
CA LYS A 444 23.44 -7.08 11.71
C LYS A 444 24.18 -6.24 10.67
N GLU A 445 24.31 -6.74 9.44
CA GLU A 445 24.99 -6.02 8.36
C GLU A 445 24.20 -4.79 7.89
N VAL A 446 22.86 -4.89 7.85
CA VAL A 446 21.98 -3.77 7.45
C VAL A 446 21.64 -2.84 8.61
N GLN A 447 21.94 -3.22 9.86
CA GLN A 447 21.59 -2.44 11.06
C GLN A 447 22.11 -0.99 11.03
N PRO A 448 23.37 -0.68 10.67
CA PRO A 448 23.84 0.70 10.62
C PRO A 448 23.02 1.56 9.63
N GLN A 449 22.65 1.00 8.48
CA GLN A 449 21.80 1.67 7.51
C GLN A 449 20.38 1.87 8.04
N ALA A 450 19.85 0.85 8.75
CA ALA A 450 18.54 0.95 9.38
C ALA A 450 18.51 2.05 10.46
N GLU A 451 19.56 2.18 11.27
CA GLU A 451 19.69 3.22 12.28
C GLU A 451 19.72 4.63 11.63
N GLU A 452 20.45 4.79 10.53
CA GLU A 452 20.50 6.07 9.80
C GLU A 452 19.12 6.46 9.26
N ILE A 453 18.43 5.53 8.59
CA ILE A 453 17.08 5.77 8.05
C ILE A 453 16.08 6.05 9.18
N THR A 454 16.14 5.29 10.27
CA THR A 454 15.28 5.50 11.43
C THR A 454 15.54 6.87 12.07
N ARG A 455 16.80 7.32 12.17
CA ARG A 455 17.16 8.65 12.67
C ARG A 455 16.55 9.77 11.83
N MET A 456 16.62 9.61 10.51
CA MET A 456 15.97 10.53 9.57
C MET A 456 14.45 10.56 9.77
N GLN A 457 13.82 9.40 9.90
CA GLN A 457 12.38 9.29 10.10
C GLN A 457 11.93 9.92 11.41
N VAL A 458 12.61 9.64 12.53
CA VAL A 458 12.29 10.22 13.84
C VAL A 458 12.41 11.75 13.83
N LEU A 459 13.46 12.28 13.19
CA LEU A 459 13.63 13.72 13.02
C LEU A 459 12.47 14.34 12.23
N LEU A 460 12.06 13.72 11.12
CA LEU A 460 10.95 14.20 10.30
C LEU A 460 9.61 14.14 11.05
N LEU A 461 9.36 13.09 11.82
CA LEU A 461 8.16 12.99 12.66
C LEU A 461 8.11 14.07 13.75
N ALA A 462 9.27 14.37 14.36
CA ALA A 462 9.37 15.44 15.33
C ALA A 462 9.10 16.82 14.71
N ILE A 463 9.60 17.07 13.48
CA ILE A 463 9.32 18.30 12.73
C ILE A 463 7.84 18.35 12.32
N ALA A 464 7.26 17.24 11.85
CA ALA A 464 5.84 17.15 11.51
C ALA A 464 4.95 17.55 12.71
N LYS A 465 5.28 17.06 13.89
CA LYS A 465 4.59 17.42 15.13
C LYS A 465 4.69 18.93 15.43
N LYS A 466 5.87 19.51 15.26
CA LYS A 466 6.10 20.96 15.47
C LYS A 466 5.32 21.82 14.47
N GLU A 467 5.27 21.38 13.19
CA GLU A 467 4.54 22.08 12.12
C GLU A 467 3.02 21.81 12.15
N GLY A 468 2.55 20.94 13.04
CA GLY A 468 1.13 20.59 13.13
C GLY A 468 0.59 19.85 11.89
N LEU A 469 1.45 19.08 11.23
CA LEU A 469 1.06 18.28 10.06
C LEU A 469 0.27 17.06 10.51
N ASP A 470 -0.75 16.69 9.75
CA ASP A 470 -1.58 15.49 9.98
C ASP A 470 -1.83 14.74 8.67
N VAL A 471 -2.19 13.48 8.80
CA VAL A 471 -2.48 12.58 7.67
C VAL A 471 -3.94 12.16 7.71
N ASN A 472 -4.67 12.49 6.65
CA ASN A 472 -6.08 12.14 6.53
C ASN A 472 -6.28 10.76 5.85
N GLU A 473 -7.47 10.18 6.02
CA GLU A 473 -7.83 8.87 5.45
C GLU A 473 -7.74 8.83 3.91
N GLN A 474 -7.93 9.95 3.23
CA GLN A 474 -7.85 10.00 1.77
C GLN A 474 -6.41 9.81 1.28
N GLU A 475 -5.44 10.37 2.00
CA GLU A 475 -4.01 10.22 1.70
C GLU A 475 -3.55 8.79 1.93
N VAL A 476 -3.98 8.17 3.02
CA VAL A 476 -3.70 6.75 3.31
C VAL A 476 -4.28 5.87 2.19
N ASN A 477 -5.54 6.10 1.82
CA ASN A 477 -6.19 5.34 0.76
C ASN A 477 -5.49 5.54 -0.60
N ALA A 478 -5.01 6.74 -0.91
CA ALA A 478 -4.28 7.02 -2.15
C ALA A 478 -2.97 6.21 -2.22
N GLN A 479 -2.23 6.11 -1.12
CA GLN A 479 -1.02 5.29 -1.05
C GLN A 479 -1.32 3.80 -1.17
N LEU A 480 -2.37 3.30 -0.51
CA LEU A 480 -2.82 1.92 -0.65
C LEU A 480 -3.24 1.61 -2.09
N TYR A 481 -3.94 2.53 -2.77
CA TYR A 481 -4.27 2.37 -4.19
C TYR A 481 -3.03 2.25 -5.08
N GLN A 482 -2.00 3.05 -4.83
CA GLN A 482 -0.75 2.94 -5.57
C GLN A 482 -0.05 1.59 -5.36
N LEU A 483 -0.11 1.04 -4.14
CA LEU A 483 0.39 -0.30 -3.85
C LEU A 483 -0.39 -1.37 -4.62
N CYS A 484 -1.71 -1.31 -4.58
CA CYS A 484 -2.58 -2.24 -5.32
C CYS A 484 -2.34 -2.20 -6.83
N MET A 485 -2.13 -1.01 -7.41
CA MET A 485 -1.82 -0.87 -8.84
C MET A 485 -0.48 -1.53 -9.24
N ARG A 486 0.46 -1.64 -8.29
CA ARG A 486 1.76 -2.31 -8.53
C ARG A 486 1.71 -3.81 -8.29
N SER A 487 0.97 -4.26 -7.26
CA SER A 487 0.86 -5.69 -6.90
C SER A 487 -0.23 -6.42 -7.70
N GLY A 488 -1.21 -5.70 -8.26
CA GLY A 488 -2.39 -6.28 -8.91
C GLY A 488 -3.42 -6.86 -7.93
N GLU A 489 -3.28 -6.57 -6.63
CA GLU A 489 -4.15 -7.08 -5.58
C GLU A 489 -5.39 -6.19 -5.38
N ASP A 490 -6.46 -6.79 -4.83
CA ASP A 490 -7.69 -6.06 -4.51
C ASP A 490 -7.50 -5.08 -3.34
N PHE A 491 -7.93 -3.83 -3.52
CA PHE A 491 -7.79 -2.76 -2.54
C PHE A 491 -8.38 -3.12 -1.17
N LYS A 492 -9.52 -3.80 -1.13
CA LYS A 492 -10.17 -4.14 0.13
C LYS A 492 -9.36 -5.17 0.92
N GLN A 493 -8.78 -6.15 0.23
CA GLN A 493 -7.94 -7.18 0.85
C GLN A 493 -6.64 -6.57 1.39
N VAL A 494 -5.98 -5.72 0.62
CA VAL A 494 -4.76 -5.02 1.04
C VAL A 494 -5.04 -4.14 2.26
N ARG A 495 -6.13 -3.35 2.22
CA ARG A 495 -6.51 -2.49 3.36
C ARG A 495 -6.78 -3.30 4.63
N GLU A 496 -7.58 -4.37 4.55
CA GLU A 496 -7.85 -5.24 5.70
C GLU A 496 -6.58 -5.90 6.25
N ALA A 497 -5.64 -6.30 5.37
CA ALA A 497 -4.36 -6.86 5.80
C ALA A 497 -3.52 -5.81 6.55
N TYR A 498 -3.44 -4.57 6.05
CA TYR A 498 -2.73 -3.47 6.69
C TYR A 498 -3.35 -3.08 8.04
N GLU A 499 -4.69 -3.06 8.15
CA GLU A 499 -5.39 -2.78 9.40
C GLU A 499 -5.15 -3.90 10.43
N LYS A 500 -5.26 -5.18 10.03
CA LYS A 500 -5.06 -6.33 10.92
C LYS A 500 -3.61 -6.49 11.40
N SER A 501 -2.65 -6.18 10.55
CA SER A 501 -1.22 -6.26 10.90
C SER A 501 -0.70 -5.02 11.64
N GLY A 502 -1.51 -3.94 11.74
CA GLY A 502 -1.06 -2.67 12.29
C GLY A 502 -0.15 -1.86 11.36
N MET A 503 0.16 -2.33 10.16
CA MET A 503 1.01 -1.64 9.19
C MET A 503 0.41 -0.31 8.70
N ILE A 504 -0.89 -0.08 8.95
CA ILE A 504 -1.55 1.19 8.64
C ILE A 504 -0.90 2.37 9.39
N PHE A 505 -0.43 2.16 10.62
CA PHE A 505 0.25 3.18 11.41
C PHE A 505 1.61 3.52 10.82
N THR A 506 2.40 2.52 10.45
CA THR A 506 3.70 2.71 9.77
C THR A 506 3.53 3.44 8.44
N LEU A 507 2.45 3.15 7.69
CA LEU A 507 2.14 3.86 6.46
C LEU A 507 1.79 5.33 6.72
N ARG A 508 1.03 5.63 7.76
CA ARG A 508 0.72 7.00 8.19
C ARG A 508 1.97 7.78 8.57
N ASP A 509 2.87 7.17 9.35
CA ASP A 509 4.14 7.77 9.75
C ASP A 509 5.03 8.08 8.55
N ARG A 510 5.04 7.20 7.55
CA ARG A 510 5.75 7.43 6.30
C ARG A 510 5.18 8.62 5.52
N ILE A 511 3.86 8.68 5.35
CA ILE A 511 3.19 9.82 4.69
C ILE A 511 3.46 11.11 5.45
N LEU A 512 3.46 11.06 6.77
CA LEU A 512 3.73 12.21 7.63
C LEU A 512 5.18 12.69 7.48
N ALA A 513 6.14 11.76 7.42
CA ALA A 513 7.55 12.07 7.17
C ALA A 513 7.76 12.68 5.78
N ASP A 514 7.10 12.16 4.74
CA ASP A 514 7.15 12.72 3.39
C ASP A 514 6.59 14.15 3.35
N LYS A 515 5.48 14.41 4.04
CA LYS A 515 4.92 15.77 4.18
C LYS A 515 5.86 16.72 4.92
N ALA A 516 6.50 16.25 5.99
CA ALA A 516 7.48 17.05 6.73
C ALA A 516 8.68 17.40 5.85
N MET A 517 9.17 16.44 5.07
CA MET A 517 10.24 16.66 4.11
C MET A 517 9.86 17.73 3.07
N ASP A 518 8.68 17.64 2.49
CA ASP A 518 8.20 18.65 1.53
C ASP A 518 8.04 20.02 2.19
N ALA A 519 7.56 20.09 3.43
CA ALA A 519 7.42 21.34 4.18
C ALA A 519 8.79 22.00 4.48
N ILE A 520 9.79 21.22 4.89
CA ILE A 520 11.15 21.70 5.12
C ILE A 520 11.75 22.19 3.80
N TYR A 521 11.62 21.40 2.75
CA TYR A 521 12.15 21.74 1.44
C TYR A 521 11.53 23.02 0.87
N ALA A 522 10.23 23.22 1.08
CA ALA A 522 9.55 24.45 0.67
C ALA A 522 10.06 25.72 1.40
N LYS A 523 10.59 25.55 2.62
CA LYS A 523 11.20 26.63 3.43
C LYS A 523 12.70 26.79 3.18
N ALA A 524 13.33 25.87 2.43
CA ALA A 524 14.76 25.89 2.14
C ALA A 524 15.10 26.91 1.04
N GLN A 525 16.34 27.39 1.04
CA GLN A 525 16.92 28.20 -0.04
C GLN A 525 17.57 27.27 -1.06
N VAL A 526 16.83 26.94 -2.11
CA VAL A 526 17.32 26.05 -3.16
C VAL A 526 18.22 26.81 -4.11
N LYS A 527 19.49 26.39 -4.21
CA LYS A 527 20.47 26.88 -5.19
C LYS A 527 20.59 25.87 -6.33
N GLU A 528 20.22 26.29 -7.52
CA GLU A 528 20.43 25.46 -8.70
C GLU A 528 21.91 25.44 -9.07
N VAL A 529 22.49 24.24 -9.17
CA VAL A 529 23.86 23.99 -9.60
C VAL A 529 23.87 23.24 -10.92
N GLU A 530 24.92 23.40 -11.71
CA GLU A 530 25.07 22.61 -12.94
C GLU A 530 25.20 21.13 -12.57
N PRO A 531 24.59 20.23 -13.40
CA PRO A 531 24.70 18.79 -13.15
C PRO A 531 26.18 18.40 -13.11
N LYS A 532 26.56 17.65 -12.08
CA LYS A 532 27.88 17.01 -12.04
C LYS A 532 27.93 16.09 -13.26
N ALA A 533 28.94 16.28 -14.12
CA ALA A 533 29.17 15.39 -15.24
C ALA A 533 29.14 13.94 -14.69
N ALA A 534 28.20 13.14 -15.19
CA ALA A 534 28.18 11.72 -14.83
C ALA A 534 29.55 11.17 -15.21
N GLU A 535 30.37 10.77 -14.21
CA GLU A 535 31.46 9.85 -14.47
C GLU A 535 30.78 8.66 -15.13
N LYS A 536 31.03 8.52 -16.44
CA LYS A 536 30.68 7.29 -17.17
C LYS A 536 31.37 6.19 -16.40
N THR A 537 30.64 5.52 -15.50
CA THR A 537 31.01 4.19 -15.06
C THR A 537 31.08 3.40 -16.35
N GLU A 538 32.29 3.19 -16.84
CA GLU A 538 32.59 2.14 -17.79
C GLU A 538 32.10 0.87 -17.10
N GLU A 539 30.90 0.45 -17.45
CA GLU A 539 30.47 -0.92 -17.22
C GLU A 539 31.43 -1.78 -18.01
N ASN A 540 32.44 -2.25 -17.32
CA ASN A 540 33.27 -3.35 -17.77
C ASN A 540 32.34 -4.53 -18.12
N ASN A 541 32.46 -4.96 -19.36
CA ASN A 541 31.93 -6.12 -20.04
C ASN A 541 31.68 -7.34 -19.12
#